data_967f452176f9185536bd1f599102e1c7
#
_entry.id   967f452176f9185536bd1f599102e1c7
#
_cell.length_a   1.000
_cell.length_b   1.000
_cell.length_c   1.000
_cell.angle_alpha   90.00
_cell.angle_beta   90.00
_cell.angle_gamma   90.00
#
_symmetry.space_group_name_H-M   'P 1'
#
loop_
_entity.id
_entity.type
_entity.pdbx_description
1 polymer ?
#
loop_
_entity_poly.entity_id
_entity_poly.type
_entity_poly.pdbx_seq_one_letter_code
_entity_poly.pdbx_strand_id
1 'polypeptide(L)'
;MNIDLQAREITPLRNTYDHVARHIGGDKVASRYQEATYGAQPMVNFHYRPTWDPGHELFDASRSKIVLADWYVLKDPRQFYYATWTMTRAKQQDAMEANFQFVEQRGMVGKMPDGVREKALTVLMPLRHAAWGANMNNASICAYGYGTAFTAPAMFHAMDNLGVAQYLTRLGLVLGEPQSLEDGKQAWLDAPEWQGLRRLVEDSFVVSDPFELFVAQNFALDGLLYPLIYGGFVDDHV
;
A
#
# COMPACT_ATOMS: atom_id res chain seq x y z
N MET A 1 -27.13 9.01 6.57
CA MET A 1 -27.60 7.70 7.04
C MET A 1 -26.45 7.09 7.85
N ASN A 2 -26.47 7.22 9.19
CA ASN A 2 -25.47 6.60 10.03
C ASN A 2 -25.76 5.09 10.06
N ILE A 3 -24.92 4.31 9.36
CA ILE A 3 -24.94 2.87 9.48
C ILE A 3 -24.28 2.54 10.82
N ASP A 4 -25.05 2.14 11.80
CA ASP A 4 -24.54 1.61 13.05
C ASP A 4 -23.90 0.25 12.77
N LEU A 5 -22.58 0.27 12.60
CA LEU A 5 -21.77 -0.92 12.37
C LEU A 5 -21.32 -1.58 13.69
N GLN A 6 -22.10 -1.48 14.75
CA GLN A 6 -21.83 -2.29 15.93
C GLN A 6 -21.87 -3.76 15.52
N ALA A 7 -20.68 -4.37 15.47
CA ALA A 7 -20.55 -5.79 15.21
C ALA A 7 -21.30 -6.55 16.31
N ARG A 8 -22.52 -7.06 15.99
CA ARG A 8 -23.19 -8.00 16.87
C ARG A 8 -22.21 -9.16 17.14
N GLU A 9 -22.02 -9.46 18.39
CA GLU A 9 -21.30 -10.66 18.79
C GLU A 9 -22.06 -11.87 18.23
N ILE A 10 -21.55 -12.43 17.13
CA ILE A 10 -22.15 -13.61 16.50
C ILE A 10 -21.45 -14.82 17.14
N THR A 11 -22.18 -15.59 17.91
CA THR A 11 -21.69 -16.87 18.40
C THR A 11 -21.50 -17.82 17.20
N PRO A 12 -20.29 -18.29 16.91
CA PRO A 12 -20.05 -19.16 15.77
C PRO A 12 -20.76 -20.50 15.96
N LEU A 13 -21.35 -21.03 14.88
CA LEU A 13 -21.97 -22.37 14.88
C LEU A 13 -20.92 -23.49 15.00
N ARG A 14 -19.68 -23.18 14.71
CA ARG A 14 -18.50 -24.07 14.79
C ARG A 14 -17.28 -23.24 15.16
N ASN A 15 -16.20 -23.89 15.55
CA ASN A 15 -14.96 -23.20 15.87
C ASN A 15 -14.35 -22.52 14.62
N THR A 16 -14.25 -23.25 13.52
CA THR A 16 -13.79 -22.71 12.22
C THR A 16 -14.03 -23.72 11.09
N TYR A 17 -13.70 -23.31 9.85
CA TYR A 17 -13.67 -24.19 8.67
C TYR A 17 -12.40 -25.09 8.69
N ASP A 18 -12.48 -26.27 8.09
CA ASP A 18 -11.38 -27.26 8.09
C ASP A 18 -10.07 -26.72 7.53
N HIS A 19 -10.14 -25.92 6.45
CA HIS A 19 -8.95 -25.34 5.85
C HIS A 19 -8.29 -24.28 6.74
N VAL A 20 -9.05 -23.56 7.56
CA VAL A 20 -8.53 -22.61 8.55
C VAL A 20 -8.00 -23.39 9.78
N ALA A 21 -8.74 -24.42 10.23
CA ALA A 21 -8.36 -25.26 11.36
C ALA A 21 -6.98 -25.91 11.18
N ARG A 22 -6.58 -26.23 9.95
CA ARG A 22 -5.25 -26.78 9.65
C ARG A 22 -4.11 -25.83 10.05
N HIS A 23 -4.37 -24.51 10.07
CA HIS A 23 -3.38 -23.50 10.42
C HIS A 23 -3.43 -23.06 11.88
N ILE A 24 -4.61 -23.14 12.54
CA ILE A 24 -4.79 -22.59 13.88
C ILE A 24 -5.11 -23.64 14.96
N GLY A 25 -5.54 -24.83 14.55
CA GLY A 25 -6.06 -25.90 15.41
C GLY A 25 -7.58 -25.96 15.39
N GLY A 26 -8.14 -27.18 15.35
CA GLY A 26 -9.58 -27.44 15.20
C GLY A 26 -10.43 -27.11 16.43
N ASP A 27 -9.78 -26.95 17.59
CA ASP A 27 -10.38 -26.57 18.87
C ASP A 27 -10.46 -25.04 19.11
N LYS A 28 -9.90 -24.24 18.18
CA LYS A 28 -9.85 -22.80 18.30
C LYS A 28 -10.90 -22.13 17.44
N VAL A 29 -11.45 -21.04 17.96
CA VAL A 29 -12.32 -20.14 17.19
C VAL A 29 -11.45 -19.24 16.31
N ALA A 30 -11.72 -19.23 15.01
CA ALA A 30 -11.01 -18.34 14.09
C ALA A 30 -11.50 -16.90 14.20
N SER A 31 -10.57 -15.96 14.08
CA SER A 31 -10.92 -14.55 13.88
C SER A 31 -11.51 -14.33 12.48
N ARG A 32 -12.24 -13.21 12.29
CA ARG A 32 -12.75 -12.82 10.96
C ARG A 32 -11.62 -12.63 9.94
N TYR A 33 -10.47 -12.15 10.39
CA TYR A 33 -9.28 -12.04 9.54
C TYR A 33 -8.82 -13.42 9.06
N GLN A 34 -8.72 -14.40 9.96
CA GLN A 34 -8.30 -15.76 9.60
C GLN A 34 -9.28 -16.42 8.63
N GLU A 35 -10.59 -16.32 8.91
CA GLU A 35 -11.64 -16.83 8.01
C GLU A 35 -11.64 -16.19 6.63
N ALA A 36 -11.32 -14.89 6.55
CA ALA A 36 -11.30 -14.15 5.29
C ALA A 36 -10.00 -14.35 4.50
N THR A 37 -8.91 -14.79 5.17
CA THR A 37 -7.57 -14.76 4.58
C THR A 37 -7.06 -16.18 4.28
N TYR A 38 -7.18 -17.10 5.25
CA TYR A 38 -6.51 -18.39 5.13
C TYR A 38 -7.17 -19.27 4.06
N GLY A 39 -6.35 -19.81 3.15
CA GLY A 39 -6.81 -20.69 2.08
C GLY A 39 -7.72 -20.05 1.02
N ALA A 40 -7.86 -18.72 1.01
CA ALA A 40 -8.71 -18.03 0.03
C ALA A 40 -8.13 -18.05 -1.39
N GLN A 41 -6.79 -18.10 -1.53
CA GLN A 41 -6.14 -18.17 -2.83
C GLN A 41 -6.03 -19.64 -3.29
N PRO A 42 -6.60 -20.01 -4.47
CA PRO A 42 -6.33 -21.30 -5.07
C PRO A 42 -4.87 -21.36 -5.55
N MET A 43 -4.16 -22.46 -5.29
CA MET A 43 -2.73 -22.60 -5.60
C MET A 43 -2.43 -23.87 -6.42
N VAL A 44 -3.46 -24.62 -6.79
CA VAL A 44 -3.33 -25.87 -7.55
C VAL A 44 -4.47 -26.02 -8.56
N ASN A 45 -4.30 -26.93 -9.51
CA ASN A 45 -5.30 -27.27 -10.51
C ASN A 45 -5.69 -26.14 -11.46
N PHE A 46 -4.77 -25.24 -11.77
CA PHE A 46 -5.01 -24.23 -12.79
C PHE A 46 -5.13 -24.88 -14.18
N HIS A 47 -6.06 -24.37 -14.98
CA HIS A 47 -6.24 -24.84 -16.36
C HIS A 47 -5.12 -24.36 -17.28
N TYR A 48 -4.51 -23.20 -16.97
CA TYR A 48 -3.51 -22.57 -17.82
C TYR A 48 -2.36 -22.03 -16.98
N ARG A 49 -1.16 -22.09 -17.54
CA ARG A 49 0.00 -21.34 -17.03
C ARG A 49 0.00 -19.92 -17.59
N PRO A 50 0.60 -18.96 -16.91
CA PRO A 50 0.75 -17.62 -17.45
C PRO A 50 1.50 -17.62 -18.78
N THR A 51 0.97 -16.93 -19.79
CA THR A 51 1.62 -16.86 -21.11
C THR A 51 2.97 -16.13 -21.07
N TRP A 52 3.13 -15.21 -20.12
CA TRP A 52 4.35 -14.43 -19.90
C TRP A 52 5.41 -15.21 -19.06
N ASP A 53 5.04 -16.31 -18.43
CA ASP A 53 5.93 -17.18 -17.66
C ASP A 53 5.41 -18.64 -17.66
N PRO A 54 5.56 -19.34 -18.78
CA PRO A 54 5.03 -20.71 -18.94
C PRO A 54 5.79 -21.75 -18.12
N GLY A 55 6.93 -21.39 -17.52
CA GLY A 55 7.73 -22.25 -16.66
C GLY A 55 7.13 -22.49 -15.28
N HIS A 56 6.26 -21.59 -14.79
CA HIS A 56 5.68 -21.63 -13.45
C HIS A 56 4.16 -21.67 -13.47
N GLU A 57 3.58 -22.20 -12.40
CA GLU A 57 2.15 -22.08 -12.15
C GLU A 57 1.77 -20.61 -11.81
N LEU A 58 0.48 -20.30 -11.78
CA LEU A 58 0.02 -18.93 -11.59
C LEU A 58 0.49 -18.35 -10.23
N PHE A 59 0.23 -19.07 -9.14
CA PHE A 59 0.69 -18.69 -7.79
C PHE A 59 1.68 -19.75 -7.29
N ASP A 60 2.91 -19.64 -7.72
CA ASP A 60 3.95 -20.64 -7.50
C ASP A 60 4.96 -20.14 -6.47
N ALA A 61 5.10 -20.88 -5.37
CA ALA A 61 6.07 -20.55 -4.33
C ALA A 61 7.52 -20.53 -4.85
N SER A 62 7.81 -21.29 -5.91
CA SER A 62 9.14 -21.34 -6.53
C SER A 62 9.53 -20.09 -7.31
N ARG A 63 8.60 -19.13 -7.50
CA ARG A 63 8.93 -17.81 -8.06
C ARG A 63 9.87 -17.01 -7.16
N SER A 64 9.86 -17.27 -5.85
CA SER A 64 10.75 -16.64 -4.92
C SER A 64 11.94 -17.52 -4.57
N LYS A 65 13.12 -16.92 -4.53
CA LYS A 65 14.32 -17.54 -3.96
C LYS A 65 14.30 -17.60 -2.44
N ILE A 66 13.45 -16.75 -1.83
CA ILE A 66 13.25 -16.71 -0.37
C ILE A 66 12.13 -17.69 -0.06
N VAL A 67 12.48 -18.81 0.58
CA VAL A 67 11.53 -19.87 0.90
C VAL A 67 11.18 -19.83 2.37
N LEU A 68 9.88 -19.71 2.68
CA LEU A 68 9.36 -19.88 4.03
C LEU A 68 8.83 -21.31 4.20
N ALA A 69 9.10 -21.92 5.35
CA ALA A 69 8.55 -23.25 5.69
C ALA A 69 7.02 -23.20 5.76
N ASP A 70 6.46 -22.10 6.24
CA ASP A 70 5.03 -21.82 6.25
C ASP A 70 4.79 -20.34 5.96
N TRP A 71 4.18 -20.04 4.83
CA TRP A 71 3.84 -18.68 4.41
C TRP A 71 2.78 -18.01 5.28
N TYR A 72 2.01 -18.77 6.05
CA TYR A 72 1.03 -18.23 7.01
C TYR A 72 1.65 -17.75 8.33
N VAL A 73 2.97 -17.91 8.51
CA VAL A 73 3.73 -17.22 9.56
C VAL A 73 3.79 -15.72 9.30
N LEU A 74 3.83 -15.31 8.02
CA LEU A 74 3.71 -13.92 7.63
C LEU A 74 2.28 -13.43 7.88
N LYS A 75 2.12 -12.48 8.78
CA LYS A 75 0.81 -11.91 9.16
C LYS A 75 0.82 -10.41 8.98
N ASP A 76 -0.26 -9.86 8.43
CA ASP A 76 -0.49 -8.44 8.53
C ASP A 76 -0.68 -8.05 10.00
N PRO A 77 0.18 -7.23 10.60
CA PRO A 77 0.06 -6.83 12.00
C PRO A 77 -1.26 -6.08 12.28
N ARG A 78 -1.86 -5.45 11.27
CA ARG A 78 -3.16 -4.79 11.35
C ARG A 78 -4.33 -5.78 11.26
N GLN A 79 -4.07 -6.99 10.78
CA GLN A 79 -5.06 -8.03 10.49
C GLN A 79 -6.21 -7.51 9.61
N PHE A 80 -5.86 -6.73 8.58
CA PHE A 80 -6.85 -6.20 7.65
C PHE A 80 -7.38 -7.31 6.73
N TYR A 81 -8.69 -7.36 6.65
CA TYR A 81 -9.45 -7.96 5.56
C TYR A 81 -10.34 -6.88 4.96
N TYR A 82 -11.01 -7.17 3.87
CA TYR A 82 -11.69 -6.14 3.06
C TYR A 82 -12.56 -5.18 3.90
N ALA A 83 -13.41 -5.69 4.81
CA ALA A 83 -14.28 -4.84 5.60
C ALA A 83 -13.53 -3.92 6.57
N THR A 84 -12.52 -4.41 7.28
CA THR A 84 -11.75 -3.59 8.22
C THR A 84 -10.89 -2.56 7.49
N TRP A 85 -10.31 -2.93 6.34
CA TRP A 85 -9.56 -2.00 5.51
C TRP A 85 -10.46 -0.88 4.98
N THR A 86 -11.60 -1.20 4.35
CA THR A 86 -12.53 -0.21 3.80
C THR A 86 -13.06 0.75 4.85
N MET A 87 -13.48 0.24 6.02
CA MET A 87 -13.96 1.09 7.11
C MET A 87 -12.87 2.02 7.65
N THR A 88 -11.63 1.53 7.76
CA THR A 88 -10.52 2.36 8.22
C THR A 88 -10.20 3.45 7.22
N ARG A 89 -10.17 3.12 5.93
CA ARG A 89 -9.88 4.09 4.87
C ARG A 89 -11.00 5.12 4.69
N ALA A 90 -12.26 4.73 4.84
CA ALA A 90 -13.37 5.68 4.83
C ALA A 90 -13.23 6.75 5.92
N LYS A 91 -12.91 6.34 7.15
CA LYS A 91 -12.66 7.30 8.26
C LYS A 91 -11.48 8.23 8.00
N GLN A 92 -10.40 7.69 7.41
CA GLN A 92 -9.24 8.51 7.06
C GLN A 92 -9.56 9.49 5.93
N GLN A 93 -10.35 9.07 4.94
CA GLN A 93 -10.80 9.95 3.87
C GLN A 93 -11.67 11.09 4.41
N ASP A 94 -12.62 10.81 5.29
CA ASP A 94 -13.46 11.84 5.92
C ASP A 94 -12.61 12.86 6.71
N ALA A 95 -11.61 12.38 7.46
CA ALA A 95 -10.69 13.24 8.19
C ALA A 95 -9.83 14.10 7.25
N MET A 96 -9.33 13.53 6.16
CA MET A 96 -8.54 14.23 5.16
C MET A 96 -9.37 15.32 4.46
N GLU A 97 -10.62 15.01 4.07
CA GLU A 97 -11.53 15.98 3.48
C GLU A 97 -11.80 17.16 4.44
N ALA A 98 -12.05 16.87 5.71
CA ALA A 98 -12.24 17.90 6.72
C ALA A 98 -11.00 18.81 6.88
N ASN A 99 -9.79 18.23 6.83
CA ASN A 99 -8.55 18.99 6.89
C ASN A 99 -8.37 19.90 5.66
N PHE A 100 -8.58 19.40 4.45
CA PHE A 100 -8.51 20.22 3.24
C PHE A 100 -9.54 21.36 3.26
N GLN A 101 -10.80 21.07 3.61
CA GLN A 101 -11.84 22.09 3.74
C GLN A 101 -11.47 23.15 4.78
N PHE A 102 -10.90 22.76 5.91
CA PHE A 102 -10.44 23.72 6.93
C PHE A 102 -9.36 24.64 6.39
N VAL A 103 -8.34 24.10 5.70
CA VAL A 103 -7.25 24.88 5.10
C VAL A 103 -7.79 25.88 4.07
N GLU A 104 -8.66 25.42 3.17
CA GLU A 104 -9.26 26.24 2.10
C GLU A 104 -10.17 27.35 2.67
N GLN A 105 -11.11 27.01 3.55
CA GLN A 105 -12.07 27.96 4.14
C GLN A 105 -11.40 29.04 5.00
N ARG A 106 -10.26 28.74 5.60
CA ARG A 106 -9.50 29.68 6.43
C ARG A 106 -8.44 30.45 5.64
N GLY A 107 -8.27 30.17 4.37
CA GLY A 107 -7.24 30.81 3.53
C GLY A 107 -5.83 30.59 4.10
N MET A 108 -5.56 29.41 4.66
CA MET A 108 -4.30 29.17 5.38
C MET A 108 -3.10 29.17 4.45
N VAL A 109 -3.26 28.75 3.19
CA VAL A 109 -2.19 28.77 2.19
C VAL A 109 -1.63 30.19 2.00
N GLY A 110 -2.49 31.21 1.98
CA GLY A 110 -2.06 32.61 1.86
C GLY A 110 -1.32 33.16 3.11
N LYS A 111 -1.31 32.42 4.22
CA LYS A 111 -0.60 32.74 5.44
C LYS A 111 0.70 31.95 5.61
N MET A 112 0.92 30.96 4.75
CA MET A 112 2.10 30.12 4.80
C MET A 112 3.31 30.94 4.30
N PRO A 113 4.46 30.90 4.99
CA PRO A 113 5.67 31.55 4.48
C PRO A 113 6.07 30.97 3.11
N ASP A 114 6.44 31.86 2.16
CA ASP A 114 6.78 31.44 0.79
C ASP A 114 7.88 30.39 0.76
N GLY A 115 8.93 30.53 1.54
CA GLY A 115 10.01 29.54 1.61
C GLY A 115 9.59 28.16 2.12
N VAL A 116 8.58 28.07 2.99
CA VAL A 116 8.00 26.79 3.48
C VAL A 116 7.16 26.16 2.39
N ARG A 117 6.31 26.93 1.71
CA ARG A 117 5.49 26.48 0.60
C ARG A 117 6.34 25.93 -0.54
N GLU A 118 7.39 26.66 -0.93
CA GLU A 118 8.32 26.27 -2.00
C GLU A 118 9.03 24.95 -1.66
N LYS A 119 9.55 24.81 -0.42
CA LYS A 119 10.18 23.57 0.03
C LYS A 119 9.20 22.39 -0.02
N ALA A 120 7.97 22.58 0.46
CA ALA A 120 6.95 21.53 0.43
C ALA A 120 6.67 21.06 -1.01
N LEU A 121 6.49 22.00 -1.96
CA LEU A 121 6.27 21.68 -3.36
C LEU A 121 7.46 20.95 -3.99
N THR A 122 8.69 21.46 -3.76
CA THR A 122 9.92 20.88 -4.31
C THR A 122 10.14 19.44 -3.88
N VAL A 123 9.82 19.11 -2.61
CA VAL A 123 10.05 17.77 -2.07
C VAL A 123 8.85 16.85 -2.30
N LEU A 124 7.63 17.31 -2.07
CA LEU A 124 6.46 16.42 -2.07
C LEU A 124 5.93 16.13 -3.49
N MET A 125 6.08 17.03 -4.45
CA MET A 125 5.50 16.81 -5.77
C MET A 125 6.15 15.68 -6.57
N PRO A 126 7.48 15.51 -6.60
CA PRO A 126 8.11 14.36 -7.26
C PRO A 126 7.73 13.03 -6.60
N LEU A 127 7.46 13.01 -5.29
CA LEU A 127 7.10 11.77 -4.56
C LEU A 127 5.78 11.14 -4.99
N ARG A 128 4.93 11.86 -5.75
CA ARG A 128 3.75 11.26 -6.40
C ARG A 128 4.13 10.08 -7.30
N HIS A 129 5.27 10.19 -7.98
CA HIS A 129 5.78 9.16 -8.88
C HIS A 129 6.33 7.96 -8.10
N ALA A 130 6.97 8.19 -6.95
CA ALA A 130 7.38 7.11 -6.05
C ALA A 130 6.16 6.36 -5.47
N ALA A 131 5.13 7.10 -5.03
CA ALA A 131 3.89 6.49 -4.53
C ALA A 131 3.15 5.71 -5.64
N TRP A 132 3.14 6.21 -6.88
CA TRP A 132 2.61 5.48 -8.02
C TRP A 132 3.41 4.20 -8.29
N GLY A 133 4.75 4.26 -8.24
CA GLY A 133 5.62 3.10 -8.36
C GLY A 133 5.33 2.05 -7.28
N ALA A 134 5.15 2.48 -6.03
CA ALA A 134 4.80 1.59 -4.93
C ALA A 134 3.41 0.94 -5.11
N ASN A 135 2.44 1.65 -5.69
CA ASN A 135 1.15 1.07 -6.10
C ASN A 135 1.35 -0.06 -7.10
N MET A 136 2.12 0.15 -8.16
CA MET A 136 2.39 -0.85 -9.19
C MET A 136 3.13 -2.07 -8.63
N ASN A 137 4.16 -1.84 -7.82
CA ASN A 137 4.92 -2.91 -7.18
C ASN A 137 4.05 -3.79 -6.28
N ASN A 138 3.22 -3.18 -5.45
CA ASN A 138 2.33 -3.93 -4.57
C ASN A 138 1.22 -4.66 -5.35
N ALA A 139 0.74 -4.11 -6.46
CA ALA A 139 -0.16 -4.81 -7.37
C ALA A 139 0.52 -6.06 -8.00
N SER A 140 1.79 -5.95 -8.39
CA SER A 140 2.60 -7.07 -8.90
C SER A 140 2.80 -8.14 -7.81
N ILE A 141 3.15 -7.75 -6.58
CA ILE A 141 3.27 -8.67 -5.45
C ILE A 141 1.96 -9.42 -5.23
N CYS A 142 0.81 -8.73 -5.28
CA CYS A 142 -0.50 -9.36 -5.16
C CYS A 142 -0.79 -10.35 -6.30
N ALA A 143 -0.42 -9.98 -7.53
CA ALA A 143 -0.70 -10.79 -8.71
C ALA A 143 0.10 -12.09 -8.76
N TYR A 144 1.34 -12.10 -8.24
CA TYR A 144 2.29 -13.20 -8.44
C TYR A 144 2.78 -13.85 -7.14
N GLY A 145 2.46 -13.28 -6.00
CA GLY A 145 2.84 -13.79 -4.70
C GLY A 145 2.09 -15.07 -4.31
N TYR A 146 2.68 -15.84 -3.43
CA TYR A 146 2.13 -17.11 -2.95
C TYR A 146 1.43 -16.95 -1.61
N GLY A 147 0.14 -17.26 -1.57
CA GLY A 147 -0.67 -17.28 -0.36
C GLY A 147 -1.33 -15.95 0.00
N THR A 148 -2.60 -16.01 0.42
CA THR A 148 -3.42 -14.82 0.69
C THR A 148 -2.90 -13.99 1.87
N ALA A 149 -2.22 -14.62 2.84
CA ALA A 149 -1.58 -13.92 3.95
C ALA A 149 -0.51 -12.91 3.48
N PHE A 150 0.09 -13.16 2.33
CA PHE A 150 1.07 -12.30 1.69
C PHE A 150 0.43 -11.36 0.66
N THR A 151 -0.45 -11.87 -0.20
CA THR A 151 -0.98 -11.11 -1.35
C THR A 151 -2.07 -10.12 -0.96
N ALA A 152 -2.93 -10.42 0.03
CA ALA A 152 -3.98 -9.51 0.44
C ALA A 152 -3.46 -8.21 1.08
N PRO A 153 -2.48 -8.21 2.02
CA PRO A 153 -1.87 -6.98 2.50
C PRO A 153 -1.21 -6.16 1.39
N ALA A 154 -0.58 -6.81 0.40
CA ALA A 154 0.02 -6.13 -0.73
C ALA A 154 -1.04 -5.38 -1.56
N MET A 155 -2.21 -5.99 -1.82
CA MET A 155 -3.29 -5.30 -2.53
C MET A 155 -3.82 -4.10 -1.74
N PHE A 156 -4.03 -4.23 -0.44
CA PHE A 156 -4.44 -3.09 0.39
C PHE A 156 -3.39 -1.97 0.36
N HIS A 157 -2.12 -2.33 0.41
CA HIS A 157 -1.04 -1.36 0.34
C HIS A 157 -0.90 -0.72 -1.06
N ALA A 158 -1.18 -1.46 -2.12
CA ALA A 158 -1.28 -0.89 -3.48
C ALA A 158 -2.32 0.23 -3.53
N MET A 159 -3.51 -0.01 -3.00
CA MET A 159 -4.58 1.00 -2.94
C MET A 159 -4.22 2.18 -2.01
N ASP A 160 -3.54 1.92 -0.90
CA ASP A 160 -3.06 2.96 0.00
C ASP A 160 -2.06 3.89 -0.69
N ASN A 161 -1.12 3.35 -1.45
CA ASN A 161 -0.14 4.14 -2.22
C ASN A 161 -0.79 4.94 -3.36
N LEU A 162 -1.82 4.39 -4.02
CA LEU A 162 -2.62 5.18 -4.96
C LEU A 162 -3.27 6.38 -4.26
N GLY A 163 -3.82 6.17 -3.06
CA GLY A 163 -4.37 7.24 -2.22
C GLY A 163 -3.32 8.30 -1.88
N VAL A 164 -2.10 7.90 -1.49
CA VAL A 164 -0.99 8.84 -1.23
C VAL A 164 -0.67 9.68 -2.46
N ALA A 165 -0.56 9.06 -3.65
CA ALA A 165 -0.31 9.79 -4.90
C ALA A 165 -1.41 10.84 -5.20
N GLN A 166 -2.68 10.50 -4.92
CA GLN A 166 -3.81 11.40 -5.10
C GLN A 166 -3.82 12.54 -4.07
N TYR A 167 -3.51 12.26 -2.81
CA TYR A 167 -3.39 13.30 -1.78
C TYR A 167 -2.26 14.28 -2.06
N LEU A 168 -1.10 13.78 -2.48
CA LEU A 168 0.02 14.64 -2.90
C LEU A 168 -0.37 15.50 -4.11
N THR A 169 -1.13 14.95 -5.06
CA THR A 169 -1.65 15.71 -6.20
C THR A 169 -2.57 16.83 -5.73
N ARG A 170 -3.52 16.54 -4.85
CA ARG A 170 -4.42 17.55 -4.29
C ARG A 170 -3.67 18.62 -3.49
N LEU A 171 -2.67 18.20 -2.70
CA LEU A 171 -1.81 19.11 -1.97
C LEU A 171 -1.09 20.08 -2.93
N GLY A 172 -0.54 19.57 -4.02
CA GLY A 172 0.10 20.39 -5.06
C GLY A 172 -0.86 21.41 -5.67
N LEU A 173 -2.10 21.01 -5.96
CA LEU A 173 -3.13 21.91 -6.49
C LEU A 173 -3.52 23.01 -5.48
N VAL A 174 -3.55 22.68 -4.20
CA VAL A 174 -3.89 23.65 -3.14
C VAL A 174 -2.74 24.62 -2.87
N LEU A 175 -1.48 24.13 -2.86
CA LEU A 175 -0.32 24.93 -2.53
C LEU A 175 0.26 25.69 -3.72
N GLY A 176 0.26 25.13 -4.93
CA GLY A 176 1.04 25.63 -6.06
C GLY A 176 0.33 25.63 -7.40
N GLU A 177 -0.97 25.40 -7.43
CA GLU A 177 -1.77 25.33 -8.64
C GLU A 177 -1.31 24.21 -9.62
N PRO A 178 -1.92 24.04 -10.81
CA PRO A 178 -1.55 22.98 -11.75
C PRO A 178 -0.08 22.98 -12.18
N GLN A 179 0.58 24.14 -12.21
CA GLN A 179 1.97 24.24 -12.60
C GLN A 179 2.90 23.44 -11.67
N SER A 180 2.61 23.41 -10.37
CA SER A 180 3.42 22.64 -9.42
C SER A 180 3.49 21.15 -9.72
N LEU A 181 2.44 20.62 -10.37
CA LEU A 181 2.39 19.20 -10.76
C LEU A 181 3.32 18.91 -11.93
N GLU A 182 3.38 19.84 -12.90
CA GLU A 182 4.31 19.74 -14.04
C GLU A 182 5.76 19.95 -13.58
N ASP A 183 6.01 20.93 -12.71
CA ASP A 183 7.34 21.18 -12.15
C ASP A 183 7.85 19.95 -11.36
N GLY A 184 6.99 19.35 -10.55
CA GLY A 184 7.32 18.11 -9.81
C GLY A 184 7.59 16.91 -10.74
N LYS A 185 6.86 16.79 -11.85
CA LYS A 185 7.11 15.79 -12.88
C LYS A 185 8.45 16.06 -13.59
N GLN A 186 8.72 17.31 -13.95
CA GLN A 186 9.98 17.68 -14.59
C GLN A 186 11.17 17.40 -13.65
N ALA A 187 11.04 17.74 -12.35
CA ALA A 187 12.05 17.43 -11.36
C ALA A 187 12.31 15.91 -11.26
N TRP A 188 11.24 15.10 -11.21
CA TRP A 188 11.35 13.64 -11.22
C TRP A 188 12.11 13.11 -12.45
N LEU A 189 11.87 13.71 -13.62
CA LEU A 189 12.49 13.27 -14.88
C LEU A 189 13.96 13.69 -15.01
N ASP A 190 14.34 14.89 -14.58
CA ASP A 190 15.61 15.49 -14.99
C ASP A 190 16.47 16.00 -13.83
N ALA A 191 15.88 16.31 -12.65
CA ALA A 191 16.67 16.89 -11.57
C ALA A 191 17.60 15.85 -10.94
N PRO A 192 18.91 16.14 -10.80
CA PRO A 192 19.91 15.18 -10.37
C PRO A 192 19.63 14.54 -9.01
N GLU A 193 19.06 15.31 -8.08
CA GLU A 193 18.72 14.86 -6.73
C GLU A 193 17.67 13.74 -6.70
N TRP A 194 16.81 13.65 -7.72
CA TRP A 194 15.76 12.63 -7.81
C TRP A 194 16.18 11.37 -8.57
N GLN A 195 17.28 11.42 -9.33
CA GLN A 195 17.63 10.30 -10.22
C GLN A 195 17.99 9.01 -9.46
N GLY A 196 18.54 9.12 -8.26
CA GLY A 196 18.81 7.95 -7.41
C GLY A 196 17.51 7.22 -7.00
N LEU A 197 16.52 7.96 -6.49
CA LEU A 197 15.23 7.39 -6.10
C LEU A 197 14.45 6.90 -7.33
N ARG A 198 14.43 7.68 -8.41
CA ARG A 198 13.78 7.30 -9.67
C ARG A 198 14.32 5.98 -10.20
N ARG A 199 15.64 5.85 -10.27
CA ARG A 199 16.28 4.61 -10.72
C ARG A 199 15.87 3.41 -9.85
N LEU A 200 15.89 3.57 -8.54
CA LEU A 200 15.46 2.50 -7.61
C LEU A 200 14.02 2.07 -7.88
N VAL A 201 13.12 3.03 -8.08
CA VAL A 201 11.71 2.76 -8.40
C VAL A 201 11.59 2.06 -9.76
N GLU A 202 12.26 2.55 -10.79
CA GLU A 202 12.20 1.96 -12.14
C GLU A 202 12.86 0.57 -12.19
N ASP A 203 14.00 0.35 -11.52
CA ASP A 203 14.65 -0.95 -11.41
C ASP A 203 13.73 -1.98 -10.70
N SER A 204 12.92 -1.52 -9.73
CA SER A 204 11.99 -2.41 -9.02
C SER A 204 10.86 -2.96 -9.91
N PHE A 205 10.49 -2.28 -11.01
CA PHE A 205 9.43 -2.75 -11.91
C PHE A 205 9.80 -4.02 -12.70
N VAL A 206 11.08 -4.32 -12.80
CA VAL A 206 11.58 -5.51 -13.51
C VAL A 206 11.98 -6.64 -12.56
N VAL A 207 11.77 -6.48 -11.26
CA VAL A 207 11.98 -7.55 -10.27
C VAL A 207 10.87 -8.60 -10.44
N SER A 208 11.25 -9.81 -10.79
CA SER A 208 10.31 -10.90 -11.02
C SER A 208 9.96 -11.72 -9.77
N ASP A 209 10.82 -11.70 -8.75
CA ASP A 209 10.59 -12.37 -7.47
C ASP A 209 9.67 -11.51 -6.59
N PRO A 210 8.41 -11.96 -6.30
CA PRO A 210 7.46 -11.15 -5.54
C PRO A 210 7.88 -10.90 -4.10
N PHE A 211 8.69 -11.78 -3.49
CA PHE A 211 9.15 -11.57 -2.12
C PHE A 211 10.39 -10.65 -2.06
N GLU A 212 11.27 -10.74 -3.04
CA GLU A 212 12.35 -9.76 -3.22
C GLU A 212 11.78 -8.36 -3.42
N LEU A 213 10.75 -8.24 -4.29
CA LEU A 213 10.06 -6.99 -4.53
C LEU A 213 9.39 -6.45 -3.25
N PHE A 214 8.77 -7.32 -2.44
CA PHE A 214 8.19 -6.93 -1.16
C PHE A 214 9.24 -6.36 -0.20
N VAL A 215 10.40 -7.00 -0.10
CA VAL A 215 11.50 -6.52 0.75
C VAL A 215 12.05 -5.20 0.23
N ALA A 216 12.28 -5.08 -1.07
CA ALA A 216 12.79 -3.86 -1.68
C ALA A 216 11.81 -2.68 -1.53
N GLN A 217 10.53 -2.88 -1.84
CA GLN A 217 9.51 -1.83 -1.80
C GLN A 217 9.05 -1.53 -0.38
N ASN A 218 8.48 -2.54 0.32
CA ASN A 218 7.71 -2.27 1.54
C ASN A 218 8.61 -2.19 2.78
N PHE A 219 9.69 -2.95 2.83
CA PHE A 219 10.61 -2.91 3.97
C PHE A 219 11.70 -1.87 3.78
N ALA A 220 12.41 -1.86 2.67
CA ALA A 220 13.54 -0.96 2.47
C ALA A 220 13.07 0.44 2.03
N LEU A 221 12.36 0.57 0.91
CA LEU A 221 11.99 1.88 0.37
C LEU A 221 10.97 2.59 1.27
N ASP A 222 9.82 1.97 1.53
CA ASP A 222 8.78 2.60 2.34
C ASP A 222 9.22 2.79 3.79
N GLY A 223 9.94 1.81 4.35
CA GLY A 223 10.47 1.85 5.72
C GLY A 223 11.49 2.97 5.96
N LEU A 224 12.17 3.46 4.93
CA LEU A 224 13.10 4.58 5.01
C LEU A 224 12.46 5.89 4.55
N LEU A 225 11.76 5.87 3.42
CA LEU A 225 11.21 7.07 2.78
C LEU A 225 10.11 7.72 3.62
N TYR A 226 9.17 6.93 4.15
CA TYR A 226 8.04 7.48 4.90
C TYR A 226 8.46 8.18 6.20
N PRO A 227 9.28 7.58 7.09
CA PRO A 227 9.76 8.29 8.26
C PRO A 227 10.60 9.52 7.91
N LEU A 228 11.43 9.44 6.87
CA LEU A 228 12.29 10.55 6.46
C LEU A 228 11.47 11.76 5.97
N ILE A 229 10.47 11.51 5.13
CA ILE A 229 9.70 12.59 4.47
C ILE A 229 8.49 13.01 5.30
N TYR A 230 7.59 12.07 5.60
CA TYR A 230 6.30 12.38 6.24
C TYR A 230 6.40 12.53 7.77
N GLY A 231 7.52 12.12 8.37
CA GLY A 231 7.89 12.48 9.71
C GLY A 231 8.90 13.62 9.70
N GLY A 232 10.20 13.30 9.54
CA GLY A 232 11.28 14.26 9.73
C GLY A 232 11.18 15.53 8.90
N PHE A 233 11.05 15.40 7.56
CA PHE A 233 11.01 16.59 6.71
C PHE A 233 9.77 17.47 6.96
N VAL A 234 8.58 16.86 7.08
CA VAL A 234 7.34 17.62 7.31
C VAL A 234 7.36 18.28 8.69
N ASP A 235 7.77 17.55 9.74
CA ASP A 235 7.79 18.09 11.11
C ASP A 235 8.85 19.20 11.29
N ASP A 236 10.00 19.10 10.60
CA ASP A 236 11.13 20.01 10.81
C ASP A 236 11.12 21.22 9.85
N HIS A 237 10.46 21.13 8.68
CA HIS A 237 10.63 22.09 7.59
C HIS A 237 9.35 22.61 6.95
N VAL A 238 8.20 22.01 7.25
CA VAL A 238 6.88 22.39 6.74
C VAL A 238 5.93 22.74 7.88
#